data_e5421f8fe443542a4007511be63c15c8
#
_entry.id   e5421f8fe443542a4007511be63c15c8
#
_cell.length_a   1.000
_cell.length_b   1.000
_cell.length_c   1.000
_cell.angle_alpha   90.00
_cell.angle_beta   90.00
_cell.angle_gamma   90.00
#
_symmetry.space_group_name_H-M   'P 1'
#
loop_
_entity.id
_entity.type
_entity.pdbx_description
1 polymer ?
#
loop_
_entity_poly.entity_id
_entity_poly.type
_entity_poly.pdbx_seq_one_letter_code
_entity_poly.pdbx_strand_id
1 'polypeptide(L)'
;MKINTLILILYSFVFFLYSQKLLAKYEITDPPECFNNKGETVKFQNMKSKTGKITIGIAKKDALGKPIIYRFNYDKSSKFLQKFIDYHECAHHQAGDLEKINLPLNSKDYLLREDMADCIATIRMKSNHLNAKNSILNTLKELKKAMKYIGFDELGIKRREDNILKCFNKNVSLKNFMEDIVKQKNIEK
;
A
#
# COMPACT_ATOMS: atom_id res chain seq x y z
N MET A 1 -52.97 11.45 -18.83
CA MET A 1 -52.33 10.16 -18.45
C MET A 1 -50.94 9.87 -19.06
N LYS A 2 -50.30 10.79 -19.78
CA LYS A 2 -48.98 10.56 -20.42
C LYS A 2 -47.75 10.99 -19.60
N ILE A 3 -47.95 11.83 -18.56
CA ILE A 3 -46.83 12.35 -17.74
C ILE A 3 -46.23 11.32 -16.79
N ASN A 4 -47.04 10.41 -16.25
CA ASN A 4 -46.57 9.42 -15.29
C ASN A 4 -45.62 8.36 -15.89
N THR A 5 -45.77 8.04 -17.17
CA THR A 5 -44.90 7.06 -17.84
C THR A 5 -43.48 7.60 -18.07
N LEU A 6 -43.37 8.88 -18.39
CA LEU A 6 -42.07 9.56 -18.62
C LEU A 6 -41.24 9.66 -17.31
N ILE A 7 -41.94 9.94 -16.20
CA ILE A 7 -41.32 10.03 -14.87
C ILE A 7 -40.79 8.66 -14.43
N LEU A 8 -41.53 7.59 -14.66
CA LEU A 8 -41.10 6.22 -14.34
C LEU A 8 -39.89 5.79 -15.17
N ILE A 9 -39.81 6.16 -16.44
CA ILE A 9 -38.66 5.87 -17.32
C ILE A 9 -37.44 6.63 -16.84
N LEU A 10 -37.56 7.89 -16.44
CA LEU A 10 -36.46 8.69 -15.90
C LEU A 10 -35.94 8.11 -14.57
N TYR A 11 -36.83 7.67 -13.67
CA TYR A 11 -36.42 7.05 -12.41
C TYR A 11 -35.69 5.71 -12.63
N SER A 12 -36.15 4.88 -13.56
CA SER A 12 -35.48 3.62 -13.88
C SER A 12 -34.09 3.85 -14.51
N PHE A 13 -33.94 4.88 -15.33
CA PHE A 13 -32.67 5.24 -15.97
C PHE A 13 -31.66 5.78 -14.95
N VAL A 14 -32.11 6.64 -14.03
CA VAL A 14 -31.27 7.15 -12.93
C VAL A 14 -30.84 6.02 -12.00
N PHE A 15 -31.74 5.10 -11.66
CA PHE A 15 -31.44 3.93 -10.83
C PHE A 15 -30.44 2.98 -11.53
N PHE A 16 -30.57 2.80 -12.85
CA PHE A 16 -29.65 1.99 -13.63
C PHE A 16 -28.25 2.60 -13.71
N LEU A 17 -28.15 3.94 -13.88
CA LEU A 17 -26.87 4.66 -13.85
C LEU A 17 -26.23 4.66 -12.45
N TYR A 18 -27.03 4.70 -11.38
CA TYR A 18 -26.53 4.57 -10.01
C TYR A 18 -26.02 3.16 -9.69
N SER A 19 -26.71 2.13 -10.20
CA SER A 19 -26.28 0.74 -9.97
C SER A 19 -24.98 0.38 -10.68
N GLN A 20 -24.69 0.99 -11.82
CA GLN A 20 -23.42 0.76 -12.52
C GLN A 20 -22.21 1.39 -11.81
N LYS A 21 -22.39 2.49 -11.08
CA LYS A 21 -21.30 3.06 -10.25
C LYS A 21 -20.87 2.21 -9.06
N LEU A 22 -21.73 1.31 -8.59
CA LEU A 22 -21.49 0.43 -7.44
C LEU A 22 -20.60 -0.78 -7.76
N LEU A 23 -20.33 -1.07 -9.04
CA LEU A 23 -19.57 -2.23 -9.48
C LEU A 23 -18.24 -1.90 -10.18
N ALA A 24 -17.82 -0.63 -10.16
CA ALA A 24 -16.55 -0.25 -10.75
C ALA A 24 -15.40 -0.91 -9.98
N LYS A 25 -14.94 -2.06 -10.46
CA LYS A 25 -13.65 -2.63 -10.04
C LYS A 25 -12.54 -1.70 -10.50
N TYR A 26 -11.60 -1.46 -9.62
CA TYR A 26 -10.36 -0.81 -10.04
C TYR A 26 -9.54 -1.76 -10.92
N GLU A 27 -8.89 -1.20 -11.93
CA GLU A 27 -7.89 -1.92 -12.69
C GLU A 27 -6.67 -2.23 -11.80
N ILE A 28 -6.17 -3.46 -11.87
CA ILE A 28 -4.96 -3.85 -11.13
C ILE A 28 -3.76 -3.29 -11.88
N THR A 29 -2.95 -2.50 -11.18
CA THR A 29 -1.74 -1.89 -11.76
C THR A 29 -0.63 -2.92 -11.95
N ASP A 30 0.22 -2.73 -12.96
CA ASP A 30 1.46 -3.48 -13.07
C ASP A 30 2.35 -3.23 -11.86
N PRO A 31 2.97 -4.29 -11.30
CA PRO A 31 3.88 -4.14 -10.19
C PRO A 31 5.16 -3.39 -10.61
N PRO A 32 5.79 -2.65 -9.68
CA PRO A 32 7.10 -2.06 -9.94
C PRO A 32 8.19 -3.13 -9.96
N GLU A 33 9.35 -2.82 -10.55
CA GLU A 33 10.55 -3.61 -10.30
C GLU A 33 10.90 -3.61 -8.81
N CYS A 34 11.22 -4.80 -8.29
CA CYS A 34 11.61 -4.98 -6.90
C CYS A 34 12.70 -6.05 -6.80
N PHE A 35 13.75 -5.72 -6.03
CA PHE A 35 14.82 -6.64 -5.67
C PHE A 35 14.92 -6.70 -4.15
N ASN A 36 15.26 -7.85 -3.60
CA ASN A 36 15.51 -7.98 -2.16
C ASN A 36 16.93 -7.46 -1.79
N ASN A 37 17.29 -7.57 -0.52
CA ASN A 37 18.60 -7.17 0.01
C ASN A 37 19.80 -8.00 -0.51
N LYS A 38 19.54 -9.08 -1.25
CA LYS A 38 20.55 -9.94 -1.90
C LYS A 38 20.61 -9.72 -3.40
N GLY A 39 19.82 -8.79 -3.96
CA GLY A 39 19.73 -8.53 -5.40
C GLY A 39 18.86 -9.53 -6.17
N GLU A 40 18.13 -10.42 -5.49
CA GLU A 40 17.20 -11.33 -6.15
C GLU A 40 15.89 -10.60 -6.51
N THR A 41 15.37 -10.86 -7.71
CA THR A 41 14.08 -10.33 -8.16
C THR A 41 12.94 -10.83 -7.29
N VAL A 42 12.10 -9.90 -6.78
CA VAL A 42 10.91 -10.21 -6.01
C VAL A 42 9.73 -10.43 -6.96
N LYS A 43 9.09 -11.60 -6.85
CA LYS A 43 7.90 -11.93 -7.63
C LYS A 43 6.65 -11.28 -7.01
N PHE A 44 5.73 -10.78 -7.85
CA PHE A 44 4.42 -10.33 -7.41
C PHE A 44 3.35 -11.33 -7.84
N GLN A 45 2.42 -11.63 -6.94
CA GLN A 45 1.33 -12.58 -7.21
C GLN A 45 -0.01 -12.01 -6.74
N ASN A 46 -0.93 -11.81 -7.69
CA ASN A 46 -2.28 -11.38 -7.38
C ASN A 46 -3.09 -12.54 -6.78
N MET A 47 -3.74 -12.28 -5.66
CA MET A 47 -4.56 -13.23 -4.91
C MET A 47 -5.95 -12.67 -4.66
N LYS A 48 -6.94 -13.55 -4.56
CA LYS A 48 -8.28 -13.19 -4.09
C LYS A 48 -8.50 -13.79 -2.70
N SER A 49 -8.85 -12.96 -1.73
CA SER A 49 -9.30 -13.44 -0.44
C SER A 49 -10.81 -13.71 -0.48
N LYS A 50 -11.24 -14.87 -0.02
CA LYS A 50 -12.67 -15.23 0.04
C LYS A 50 -13.46 -14.31 0.98
N THR A 51 -12.82 -13.79 2.01
CA THR A 51 -13.44 -12.96 3.06
C THR A 51 -13.04 -11.49 2.97
N GLY A 52 -12.04 -11.15 2.18
CA GLY A 52 -11.43 -9.82 2.16
C GLY A 52 -12.18 -8.82 1.29
N LYS A 53 -12.55 -7.70 1.90
CA LYS A 53 -13.06 -6.51 1.19
C LYS A 53 -11.98 -5.44 1.03
N ILE A 54 -10.79 -5.67 1.59
CA ILE A 54 -9.72 -4.68 1.73
C ILE A 54 -8.48 -5.15 0.99
N THR A 55 -7.80 -4.21 0.34
CA THR A 55 -6.53 -4.43 -0.34
C THR A 55 -5.40 -4.55 0.67
N ILE A 56 -4.60 -5.60 0.57
CA ILE A 56 -3.46 -5.87 1.45
C ILE A 56 -2.32 -6.42 0.61
N GLY A 57 -1.09 -5.93 0.86
CA GLY A 57 0.15 -6.56 0.43
C GLY A 57 0.71 -7.45 1.54
N ILE A 58 1.48 -8.44 1.18
CA ILE A 58 2.24 -9.25 2.14
C ILE A 58 3.57 -9.65 1.51
N ALA A 59 4.67 -9.13 2.04
CA ALA A 59 6.02 -9.58 1.73
C ALA A 59 6.32 -10.91 2.41
N LYS A 60 6.75 -11.92 1.65
CA LYS A 60 7.07 -13.27 2.17
C LYS A 60 8.17 -13.94 1.34
N LYS A 61 8.56 -15.12 1.78
CA LYS A 61 9.24 -16.14 0.95
C LYS A 61 8.21 -17.20 0.53
N ASP A 62 8.31 -17.67 -0.70
CA ASP A 62 7.50 -18.79 -1.17
C ASP A 62 8.00 -20.13 -0.59
N ALA A 63 7.37 -21.24 -0.98
CA ALA A 63 7.73 -22.58 -0.52
C ALA A 63 9.17 -23.00 -0.89
N LEU A 64 9.78 -22.35 -1.89
CA LEU A 64 11.17 -22.57 -2.32
C LEU A 64 12.15 -21.56 -1.69
N GLY A 65 11.67 -20.73 -0.76
CA GLY A 65 12.48 -19.68 -0.12
C GLY A 65 12.71 -18.44 -0.99
N LYS A 66 12.06 -18.32 -2.16
CA LYS A 66 12.22 -17.19 -3.07
C LYS A 66 11.39 -16.00 -2.61
N PRO A 67 11.87 -14.75 -2.81
CA PRO A 67 11.16 -13.56 -2.39
C PRO A 67 9.89 -13.36 -3.23
N ILE A 68 8.76 -13.12 -2.56
CA ILE A 68 7.46 -12.92 -3.18
C ILE A 68 6.64 -11.89 -2.42
N ILE A 69 5.83 -11.12 -3.15
CA ILE A 69 4.80 -10.23 -2.60
C ILE A 69 3.43 -10.74 -3.06
N TYR A 70 2.57 -11.10 -2.10
CA TYR A 70 1.17 -11.42 -2.37
C TYR A 70 0.33 -10.16 -2.35
N ARG A 71 -0.47 -9.95 -3.40
CA ARG A 71 -1.32 -8.78 -3.64
C ARG A 71 -2.79 -9.19 -3.51
N PHE A 72 -3.40 -9.00 -2.33
CA PHE A 72 -4.79 -9.41 -2.08
C PHE A 72 -5.78 -8.32 -2.41
N ASN A 73 -6.82 -8.65 -3.20
CA ASN A 73 -7.97 -7.79 -3.52
C ASN A 73 -7.58 -6.41 -4.10
N TYR A 74 -6.54 -6.35 -4.92
CA TYR A 74 -6.05 -5.09 -5.52
C TYR A 74 -7.11 -4.42 -6.39
N ASP A 75 -8.06 -5.18 -6.94
CA ASP A 75 -9.24 -4.67 -7.67
C ASP A 75 -10.24 -3.91 -6.77
N LYS A 76 -9.97 -3.76 -5.46
CA LYS A 76 -10.83 -3.06 -4.49
C LYS A 76 -10.31 -1.70 -4.06
N SER A 77 -9.15 -1.26 -4.54
CA SER A 77 -8.50 -0.02 -4.14
C SER A 77 -8.04 0.82 -5.32
N SER A 78 -7.82 2.10 -5.05
CA SER A 78 -7.27 3.02 -6.05
C SER A 78 -5.88 2.58 -6.52
N LYS A 79 -5.52 2.97 -7.75
CA LYS A 79 -4.18 2.74 -8.31
C LYS A 79 -3.07 3.30 -7.41
N PHE A 80 -3.35 4.38 -6.69
CA PHE A 80 -2.39 4.99 -5.77
C PHE A 80 -2.12 4.12 -4.54
N LEU A 81 -3.18 3.57 -3.91
CA LEU A 81 -3.00 2.64 -2.80
C LEU A 81 -2.29 1.36 -3.25
N GLN A 82 -2.65 0.80 -4.41
CA GLN A 82 -1.96 -0.36 -4.97
C GLN A 82 -0.45 -0.12 -5.11
N LYS A 83 -0.06 1.00 -5.73
CA LYS A 83 1.36 1.38 -5.91
C LYS A 83 2.06 1.62 -4.57
N PHE A 84 1.39 2.29 -3.62
CA PHE A 84 1.95 2.52 -2.29
C PHE A 84 2.25 1.21 -1.58
N ILE A 85 1.29 0.26 -1.58
CA ILE A 85 1.46 -1.05 -0.96
C ILE A 85 2.59 -1.83 -1.66
N ASP A 86 2.65 -1.83 -2.99
CA ASP A 86 3.74 -2.50 -3.72
C ASP A 86 5.13 -1.98 -3.31
N TYR A 87 5.29 -0.66 -3.19
CA TYR A 87 6.56 -0.06 -2.75
C TYR A 87 6.86 -0.35 -1.29
N HIS A 88 5.83 -0.38 -0.43
CA HIS A 88 5.95 -0.70 0.98
C HIS A 88 6.42 -2.15 1.19
N GLU A 89 5.76 -3.11 0.56
CA GLU A 89 6.13 -4.52 0.65
C GLU A 89 7.52 -4.80 0.03
N CYS A 90 7.83 -4.10 -1.07
CA CYS A 90 9.17 -4.15 -1.65
C CYS A 90 10.24 -3.64 -0.68
N ALA A 91 9.94 -2.59 0.09
CA ALA A 91 10.85 -2.05 1.08
C ALA A 91 11.21 -3.07 2.19
N HIS A 92 10.26 -3.90 2.63
CA HIS A 92 10.55 -4.99 3.57
C HIS A 92 11.54 -6.00 3.00
N HIS A 93 11.43 -6.37 1.73
CA HIS A 93 12.41 -7.21 1.06
C HIS A 93 13.79 -6.54 0.97
N GLN A 94 13.83 -5.26 0.61
CA GLN A 94 15.07 -4.48 0.51
C GLN A 94 15.76 -4.27 1.84
N ALA A 95 14.99 -4.11 2.92
CA ALA A 95 15.50 -3.97 4.28
C ALA A 95 15.96 -5.29 4.91
N GLY A 96 15.66 -6.43 4.29
CA GLY A 96 15.92 -7.75 4.85
C GLY A 96 15.08 -8.07 6.09
N ASP A 97 13.89 -7.47 6.21
CA ASP A 97 13.02 -7.65 7.38
C ASP A 97 12.49 -9.07 7.52
N LEU A 98 12.36 -9.79 6.39
CA LEU A 98 11.90 -11.19 6.36
C LEU A 98 12.92 -12.20 6.87
N GLU A 99 14.15 -11.77 7.11
CA GLU A 99 15.22 -12.57 7.70
C GLU A 99 15.30 -12.40 9.22
N LYS A 100 14.49 -11.49 9.78
CA LYS A 100 14.46 -11.16 11.19
C LYS A 100 13.31 -11.85 11.91
N ILE A 101 13.40 -11.86 13.24
CA ILE A 101 12.36 -12.43 14.13
C ILE A 101 11.02 -11.74 13.87
N ASN A 102 9.93 -12.52 13.85
CA ASN A 102 8.58 -11.98 13.85
C ASN A 102 8.34 -11.17 15.12
N LEU A 103 8.00 -9.91 14.94
CA LEU A 103 7.69 -8.98 16.02
C LEU A 103 6.19 -8.92 16.27
N PRO A 104 5.75 -8.76 17.53
CA PRO A 104 4.33 -8.52 17.83
C PRO A 104 3.83 -7.26 17.12
N LEU A 105 2.62 -7.34 16.55
CA LEU A 105 1.93 -6.20 15.97
C LEU A 105 1.85 -5.06 17.00
N ASN A 106 2.01 -3.83 16.55
CA ASN A 106 2.05 -2.60 17.38
C ASN A 106 3.23 -2.50 18.38
N SER A 107 4.16 -3.47 18.42
CA SER A 107 5.39 -3.29 19.19
C SER A 107 6.24 -2.16 18.60
N LYS A 108 7.06 -1.52 19.44
CA LYS A 108 7.94 -0.41 19.02
C LYS A 108 8.81 -0.80 17.81
N ASP A 109 9.42 -1.98 17.85
CA ASP A 109 10.34 -2.44 16.80
C ASP A 109 9.59 -2.83 15.52
N TYR A 110 8.37 -3.40 15.66
CA TYR A 110 7.49 -3.62 14.52
C TYR A 110 7.15 -2.30 13.83
N LEU A 111 6.68 -1.30 14.59
CA LEU A 111 6.32 0.01 14.07
C LEU A 111 7.52 0.74 13.44
N LEU A 112 8.75 0.55 13.94
CA LEU A 112 9.95 1.12 13.30
C LEU A 112 10.21 0.53 11.92
N ARG A 113 9.96 -0.77 11.71
CA ARG A 113 10.07 -1.40 10.39
C ARG A 113 9.01 -0.86 9.44
N GLU A 114 7.77 -0.74 9.91
CA GLU A 114 6.68 -0.15 9.15
C GLU A 114 6.96 1.32 8.78
N ASP A 115 7.48 2.12 9.73
CA ASP A 115 7.86 3.51 9.49
C ASP A 115 8.89 3.64 8.37
N MET A 116 9.87 2.73 8.32
CA MET A 116 10.89 2.74 7.27
C MET A 116 10.30 2.34 5.92
N ALA A 117 9.47 1.30 5.87
CA ALA A 117 8.81 0.86 4.65
C ALA A 117 7.86 1.94 4.11
N ASP A 118 7.10 2.60 4.99
CA ASP A 118 6.24 3.73 4.65
C ASP A 118 7.00 4.91 4.07
N CYS A 119 8.17 5.24 4.62
CA CYS A 119 9.03 6.30 4.09
C CYS A 119 9.53 5.97 2.69
N ILE A 120 10.03 4.77 2.46
CA ILE A 120 10.51 4.34 1.13
C ILE A 120 9.38 4.40 0.11
N ALA A 121 8.19 3.88 0.46
CA ALA A 121 7.02 3.93 -0.40
C ALA A 121 6.62 5.37 -0.73
N THR A 122 6.60 6.24 0.27
CA THR A 122 6.24 7.66 0.13
C THR A 122 7.22 8.41 -0.79
N ILE A 123 8.52 8.21 -0.61
CA ILE A 123 9.56 8.87 -1.44
C ILE A 123 9.44 8.40 -2.89
N ARG A 124 9.20 7.11 -3.13
CA ARG A 124 8.97 6.56 -4.48
C ARG A 124 7.71 7.13 -5.13
N MET A 125 6.61 7.22 -4.37
CA MET A 125 5.37 7.83 -4.85
C MET A 125 5.59 9.29 -5.23
N LYS A 126 6.34 10.05 -4.41
CA LYS A 126 6.66 11.46 -4.67
C LYS A 126 7.48 11.64 -5.94
N SER A 127 8.44 10.76 -6.21
CA SER A 127 9.30 10.84 -7.39
C SER A 127 8.58 10.50 -8.70
N ASN A 128 7.52 9.68 -8.63
CA ASN A 128 6.89 9.10 -9.81
C ASN A 128 5.54 9.73 -10.19
N HIS A 129 5.05 10.74 -9.44
CA HIS A 129 3.72 11.31 -9.66
C HIS A 129 3.72 12.84 -9.66
N LEU A 130 3.22 13.45 -10.75
CA LEU A 130 3.09 14.92 -10.90
C LEU A 130 2.22 15.56 -9.80
N ASN A 131 1.17 14.86 -9.33
CA ASN A 131 0.25 15.31 -8.27
C ASN A 131 0.45 14.52 -6.97
N ALA A 132 1.70 14.30 -6.57
CA ALA A 132 2.07 13.43 -5.46
C ALA A 132 1.35 13.78 -4.15
N LYS A 133 1.12 15.06 -3.83
CA LYS A 133 0.45 15.49 -2.60
C LYS A 133 -0.98 14.95 -2.49
N ASN A 134 -1.80 15.15 -3.52
CA ASN A 134 -3.18 14.66 -3.54
C ASN A 134 -3.22 13.13 -3.56
N SER A 135 -2.28 12.50 -4.26
CA SER A 135 -2.14 11.05 -4.31
C SER A 135 -1.87 10.47 -2.93
N ILE A 136 -0.94 11.03 -2.17
CA ILE A 136 -0.62 10.58 -0.80
C ILE A 136 -1.80 10.80 0.15
N LEU A 137 -2.48 11.95 0.11
CA LEU A 137 -3.62 12.23 0.98
C LEU A 137 -4.80 11.26 0.72
N ASN A 138 -5.06 10.91 -0.55
CA ASN A 138 -6.07 9.92 -0.89
C ASN A 138 -5.64 8.50 -0.47
N THR A 139 -4.38 8.15 -0.66
CA THR A 139 -3.80 6.88 -0.20
C THR A 139 -3.96 6.72 1.31
N LEU A 140 -3.68 7.74 2.12
CA LEU A 140 -3.82 7.69 3.58
C LEU A 140 -5.24 7.34 4.02
N LYS A 141 -6.28 7.87 3.36
CA LYS A 141 -7.68 7.55 3.68
C LYS A 141 -8.01 6.07 3.49
N GLU A 142 -7.50 5.46 2.41
CA GLU A 142 -7.70 4.04 2.13
C GLU A 142 -6.80 3.17 3.02
N LEU A 143 -5.54 3.57 3.21
CA LEU A 143 -4.56 2.87 4.04
C LEU A 143 -5.01 2.77 5.50
N LYS A 144 -5.60 3.83 6.06
CA LYS A 144 -6.17 3.81 7.41
C LYS A 144 -7.22 2.70 7.59
N LYS A 145 -8.08 2.49 6.59
CA LYS A 145 -9.06 1.39 6.62
C LYS A 145 -8.37 0.02 6.62
N ALA A 146 -7.32 -0.13 5.80
CA ALA A 146 -6.55 -1.37 5.75
C ALA A 146 -5.83 -1.65 7.07
N MET A 147 -5.17 -0.64 7.66
CA MET A 147 -4.48 -0.75 8.95
C MET A 147 -5.43 -1.19 10.08
N LYS A 148 -6.63 -0.58 10.18
CA LYS A 148 -7.66 -1.01 11.15
C LYS A 148 -8.07 -2.46 10.95
N TYR A 149 -8.25 -2.88 9.72
CA TYR A 149 -8.66 -4.25 9.39
C TYR A 149 -7.61 -5.29 9.80
N ILE A 150 -6.33 -4.99 9.66
CA ILE A 150 -5.23 -5.90 10.03
C ILE A 150 -4.84 -5.81 11.51
N GLY A 151 -5.50 -4.94 12.30
CA GLY A 151 -5.40 -4.92 13.76
C GLY A 151 -4.45 -3.88 14.34
N PHE A 152 -4.05 -2.85 13.58
CA PHE A 152 -3.35 -1.71 14.17
C PHE A 152 -4.27 -0.96 15.13
N ASP A 153 -3.74 -0.57 16.30
CA ASP A 153 -4.41 0.33 17.21
C ASP A 153 -4.40 1.79 16.70
N GLU A 154 -5.19 2.66 17.31
CA GLU A 154 -5.30 4.06 16.87
C GLU A 154 -3.97 4.83 17.01
N LEU A 155 -3.13 4.48 17.99
CA LEU A 155 -1.81 5.11 18.16
C LEU A 155 -0.85 4.68 17.05
N GLY A 156 -0.82 3.40 16.72
CA GLY A 156 -0.01 2.86 15.61
C GLY A 156 -0.44 3.45 14.27
N ILE A 157 -1.76 3.56 14.02
CA ILE A 157 -2.30 4.20 12.81
C ILE A 157 -1.85 5.66 12.74
N LYS A 158 -2.07 6.43 13.80
CA LYS A 158 -1.70 7.85 13.86
C LYS A 158 -0.21 8.05 13.63
N ARG A 159 0.63 7.23 14.28
CA ARG A 159 2.08 7.26 14.11
C ARG A 159 2.49 7.04 12.64
N ARG A 160 1.91 6.04 11.97
CA ARG A 160 2.21 5.76 10.56
C ARG A 160 1.74 6.88 9.64
N GLU A 161 0.53 7.44 9.86
CA GLU A 161 0.05 8.61 9.12
C GLU A 161 1.02 9.80 9.24
N ASP A 162 1.43 10.14 10.47
CA ASP A 162 2.36 11.24 10.72
C ASP A 162 3.73 10.99 10.09
N ASN A 163 4.23 9.75 10.14
CA ASN A 163 5.48 9.36 9.52
C ASN A 163 5.44 9.49 7.98
N ILE A 164 4.38 9.03 7.34
CA ILE A 164 4.17 9.16 5.89
C ILE A 164 4.20 10.65 5.50
N LEU A 165 3.46 11.50 6.20
CA LEU A 165 3.44 12.94 5.94
C LEU A 165 4.80 13.60 6.16
N LYS A 166 5.51 13.21 7.23
CA LYS A 166 6.88 13.67 7.50
C LYS A 166 7.84 13.28 6.38
N CYS A 167 7.78 12.04 5.90
CA CYS A 167 8.63 11.55 4.82
C CYS A 167 8.28 12.21 3.48
N PHE A 168 7.00 12.48 3.22
CA PHE A 168 6.56 13.24 2.04
C PHE A 168 7.16 14.65 2.00
N ASN A 169 7.24 15.32 3.16
CA ASN A 169 7.77 16.67 3.27
C ASN A 169 9.32 16.72 3.23
N LYS A 170 10.01 15.60 3.42
CA LYS A 170 11.47 15.55 3.28
C LYS A 170 11.89 15.82 1.83
N ASN A 171 12.91 16.68 1.66
CA ASN A 171 13.54 16.90 0.36
C ASN A 171 14.78 16.01 0.22
N VAL A 172 14.56 14.70 0.13
CA VAL A 172 15.60 13.68 0.05
C VAL A 172 15.33 12.78 -1.15
N SER A 173 16.36 12.42 -1.89
CA SER A 173 16.24 11.39 -2.94
C SER A 173 16.17 10.00 -2.31
N LEU A 174 15.53 9.04 -3.02
CA LEU A 174 15.47 7.65 -2.55
C LEU A 174 16.88 7.07 -2.33
N LYS A 175 17.83 7.37 -3.22
CA LYS A 175 19.22 6.92 -3.11
C LYS A 175 19.84 7.37 -1.78
N ASN A 176 19.81 8.67 -1.50
CA ASN A 176 20.38 9.23 -0.27
C ASN A 176 19.69 8.66 0.97
N PHE A 177 18.35 8.50 0.94
CA PHE A 177 17.61 7.92 2.05
C PHE A 177 18.02 6.46 2.33
N MET A 178 18.20 5.65 1.27
CA MET A 178 18.66 4.25 1.41
C MET A 178 20.10 4.17 1.91
N GLU A 179 20.99 5.04 1.43
CA GLU A 179 22.38 5.11 1.93
C GLU A 179 22.44 5.46 3.41
N ASP A 180 21.59 6.38 3.89
CA ASP A 180 21.53 6.74 5.31
C ASP A 180 21.04 5.56 6.18
N ILE A 181 20.05 4.78 5.70
CA ILE A 181 19.60 3.57 6.39
C ILE A 181 20.73 2.55 6.53
N VAL A 182 21.48 2.30 5.45
CA VAL A 182 22.61 1.35 5.46
C VAL A 182 23.70 1.80 6.43
N LYS A 183 24.03 3.10 6.45
CA LYS A 183 25.00 3.66 7.40
C LYS A 183 24.58 3.47 8.85
N GLN A 184 23.31 3.77 9.18
CA GLN A 184 22.79 3.59 10.53
C GLN A 184 22.86 2.14 11.00
N LYS A 185 22.50 1.17 10.15
CA LYS A 185 22.58 -0.27 10.47
C LYS A 185 24.01 -0.77 10.69
N ASN A 186 25.02 -0.13 10.10
CA ASN A 186 26.43 -0.51 10.28
C ASN A 186 27.05 0.10 11.56
N ILE A 187 26.43 1.11 12.15
CA ILE A 187 26.86 1.70 13.43
C ILE A 187 26.33 0.92 14.64
N GLU A 188 25.20 0.20 14.45
CA GLU A 188 24.54 -0.59 15.51
C GLU A 188 25.10 -2.04 15.64
N LYS A 189 26.11 -2.41 14.86
CA LYS A 189 26.84 -3.69 14.94
C LYS A 189 28.17 -3.50 15.66
#